data_cd54b81ea22d935f81c464606f5fc486
#
_entry.id   cd54b81ea22d935f81c464606f5fc486
#
_cell.length_a   1.000
_cell.length_b   1.000
_cell.length_c   1.000
_cell.angle_alpha   90.00
_cell.angle_beta   90.00
_cell.angle_gamma   90.00
#
_symmetry.space_group_name_H-M   'P 1'
#
loop_
_entity.id
_entity.type
_entity.pdbx_description
1 polymer ?
#
loop_
_entity_poly.entity_id
_entity_poly.type
_entity_poly.pdbx_seq_one_letter_code
_entity_poly.pdbx_strand_id
1 'polypeptide(L)'
;MSILSTLTSIFRSRTRSLLTMAGIAVGVFSVVLVSTVGTIGTQEVSSTLVTMGVDTLLIQAANKSVSVTLTDDDVSTVRRIDGVNDVMPLMASMTEAKMIGRRLDCYVWVVDRSADRLISLEAKHGRLVNNSDCAANLKVCVIDEQFAQRSYGRSNIVGKKLNIFLGGKYHEFEIIGVASSGLSSLQGMLSNIMPGFMYIPISTMQQLTGRSTYDKLAVKLTDMETDIPVVEAVSSALDRANNTTDGYIVNNLLSQKAQLDDILRIVTTAL
;
A
#
# COMPACT_ATOMS: atom_id res chain seq x y z
N MET A 1 -5.03 -58.14 -25.35
CA MET A 1 -3.84 -57.87 -24.52
C MET A 1 -4.34 -57.08 -23.33
N SER A 2 -4.25 -57.65 -22.13
CA SER A 2 -4.95 -57.18 -20.96
C SER A 2 -4.22 -56.05 -20.25
N ILE A 3 -4.95 -55.06 -19.76
CA ILE A 3 -4.47 -53.93 -18.97
C ILE A 3 -3.57 -54.39 -17.80
N LEU A 4 -3.80 -55.60 -17.29
CA LEU A 4 -2.98 -56.23 -16.24
C LEU A 4 -1.54 -56.48 -16.63
N SER A 5 -1.23 -56.86 -17.91
CA SER A 5 0.14 -57.08 -18.35
C SER A 5 0.93 -55.80 -18.50
N THR A 6 0.25 -54.68 -18.76
CA THR A 6 0.87 -53.36 -18.82
C THR A 6 1.21 -52.85 -17.42
N LEU A 7 0.34 -53.09 -16.43
CA LEU A 7 0.58 -52.73 -15.02
C LEU A 7 1.75 -53.50 -14.41
N THR A 8 1.89 -54.82 -14.70
CA THR A 8 3.02 -55.62 -14.20
C THR A 8 4.35 -55.20 -14.79
N SER A 9 4.39 -54.70 -16.04
CA SER A 9 5.60 -54.18 -16.70
C SER A 9 6.10 -52.89 -16.04
N ILE A 10 5.18 -52.04 -15.56
CA ILE A 10 5.49 -50.79 -14.84
C ILE A 10 6.17 -51.07 -13.49
N PHE A 11 5.71 -52.09 -12.77
CA PHE A 11 6.31 -52.49 -11.49
C PHE A 11 7.70 -53.15 -11.61
N ARG A 12 8.06 -53.65 -12.78
CA ARG A 12 9.36 -54.31 -13.02
C ARG A 12 10.52 -53.31 -13.18
N SER A 13 10.25 -52.06 -13.57
CA SER A 13 11.25 -50.97 -13.67
C SER A 13 11.03 -49.90 -12.59
N ARG A 14 11.17 -50.30 -11.33
CA ARG A 14 10.87 -49.47 -10.16
C ARG A 14 11.51 -48.07 -10.20
N THR A 15 12.78 -47.98 -10.59
CA THR A 15 13.50 -46.70 -10.66
C THR A 15 12.96 -45.78 -11.75
N ARG A 16 12.61 -46.31 -12.94
CA ARG A 16 12.06 -45.49 -14.03
C ARG A 16 10.66 -44.98 -13.72
N SER A 17 9.81 -45.85 -13.15
CA SER A 17 8.46 -45.47 -12.76
C SER A 17 8.46 -44.41 -11.61
N LEU A 18 9.37 -44.57 -10.66
CA LEU A 18 9.52 -43.62 -9.54
C LEU A 18 10.04 -42.29 -10.05
N LEU A 19 10.97 -42.27 -11.02
CA LEU A 19 11.47 -41.01 -11.60
C LEU A 19 10.40 -40.27 -12.40
N THR A 20 9.58 -40.99 -13.19
CA THR A 20 8.49 -40.37 -13.94
C THR A 20 7.38 -39.88 -13.04
N MET A 21 7.00 -40.62 -11.99
CA MET A 21 6.05 -40.15 -10.98
C MET A 21 6.54 -38.90 -10.25
N ALA A 22 7.84 -38.89 -9.85
CA ALA A 22 8.43 -37.72 -9.21
C ALA A 22 8.41 -36.50 -10.16
N GLY A 23 8.73 -36.69 -11.44
CA GLY A 23 8.69 -35.60 -12.43
C GLY A 23 7.27 -35.03 -12.61
N ILE A 24 6.27 -35.90 -12.72
CA ILE A 24 4.86 -35.46 -12.82
C ILE A 24 4.42 -34.76 -11.51
N ALA A 25 4.78 -35.34 -10.37
CA ALA A 25 4.41 -34.74 -9.06
C ALA A 25 5.03 -33.34 -8.88
N VAL A 26 6.31 -33.16 -9.24
CA VAL A 26 6.97 -31.85 -9.21
C VAL A 26 6.32 -30.88 -10.18
N GLY A 27 5.99 -31.35 -11.39
CA GLY A 27 5.30 -30.52 -12.40
C GLY A 27 3.94 -30.03 -11.91
N VAL A 28 3.09 -30.93 -11.42
CA VAL A 28 1.76 -30.57 -10.87
C VAL A 28 1.90 -29.68 -9.64
N PHE A 29 2.82 -30.00 -8.73
CA PHE A 29 3.07 -29.19 -7.54
C PHE A 29 3.52 -27.76 -7.90
N SER A 30 4.38 -27.60 -8.89
CA SER A 30 4.83 -26.28 -9.36
C SER A 30 3.67 -25.46 -9.94
N VAL A 31 2.81 -26.07 -10.74
CA VAL A 31 1.63 -25.41 -11.32
C VAL A 31 0.66 -24.97 -10.21
N VAL A 32 0.37 -25.87 -9.26
CA VAL A 32 -0.50 -25.56 -8.12
C VAL A 32 0.10 -24.45 -7.26
N LEU A 33 1.42 -24.49 -7.01
CA LEU A 33 2.12 -23.48 -6.22
C LEU A 33 2.05 -22.10 -6.90
N VAL A 34 2.36 -22.01 -8.18
CA VAL A 34 2.28 -20.75 -8.94
C VAL A 34 0.85 -20.23 -9.01
N SER A 35 -0.13 -21.12 -9.26
CA SER A 35 -1.55 -20.75 -9.28
C SER A 35 -2.03 -20.24 -7.91
N THR A 36 -1.63 -20.92 -6.82
CA THR A 36 -2.02 -20.53 -5.45
C THR A 36 -1.39 -19.19 -5.06
N VAL A 37 -0.10 -19.01 -5.34
CA VAL A 37 0.60 -17.73 -5.08
C VAL A 37 -0.02 -16.61 -5.91
N GLY A 38 -0.35 -16.88 -7.17
CA GLY A 38 -1.05 -15.94 -8.05
C GLY A 38 -2.41 -15.53 -7.49
N THR A 39 -3.24 -16.49 -7.07
CA THR A 39 -4.58 -16.23 -6.54
C THR A 39 -4.54 -15.47 -5.20
N ILE A 40 -3.66 -15.89 -4.29
CA ILE A 40 -3.51 -15.20 -2.99
C ILE A 40 -2.98 -13.78 -3.22
N GLY A 41 -1.97 -13.61 -4.09
CA GLY A 41 -1.40 -12.29 -4.38
C GLY A 41 -2.41 -11.32 -4.97
N THR A 42 -3.24 -11.77 -5.91
CA THR A 42 -4.26 -10.92 -6.55
C THR A 42 -5.45 -10.65 -5.63
N GLN A 43 -5.88 -11.63 -4.84
CA GLN A 43 -6.97 -11.47 -3.89
C GLN A 43 -6.61 -10.47 -2.78
N GLU A 44 -5.36 -10.47 -2.35
CA GLU A 44 -4.87 -9.59 -1.31
C GLU A 44 -4.59 -8.17 -1.83
N VAL A 45 -4.08 -8.02 -3.04
CA VAL A 45 -3.99 -6.73 -3.71
C VAL A 45 -5.38 -6.14 -3.92
N SER A 46 -6.36 -6.94 -4.35
CA SER A 46 -7.75 -6.50 -4.53
C SER A 46 -8.41 -6.09 -3.21
N SER A 47 -8.17 -6.82 -2.11
CA SER A 47 -8.71 -6.46 -0.79
C SER A 47 -8.10 -5.15 -0.27
N THR A 48 -6.83 -4.93 -0.53
CA THR A 48 -6.11 -3.69 -0.20
C THR A 48 -6.66 -2.50 -0.99
N LEU A 49 -6.94 -2.69 -2.28
CA LEU A 49 -7.56 -1.65 -3.12
C LEU A 49 -8.99 -1.30 -2.64
N VAL A 50 -9.77 -2.30 -2.22
CA VAL A 50 -11.10 -2.10 -1.64
C VAL A 50 -11.04 -1.34 -0.31
N THR A 51 -9.99 -1.55 0.49
CA THR A 51 -9.83 -0.88 1.78
C THR A 51 -9.37 0.58 1.65
N MET A 52 -8.73 0.93 0.52
CA MET A 52 -8.42 2.33 0.19
C MET A 52 -9.65 3.13 -0.30
N GLY A 53 -10.81 2.46 -0.40
CA GLY A 53 -12.03 3.05 -0.96
C GLY A 53 -12.06 2.88 -2.48
N VAL A 54 -13.11 2.24 -2.98
CA VAL A 54 -13.30 1.92 -4.41
C VAL A 54 -13.36 3.19 -5.28
N ASP A 55 -13.62 4.33 -4.65
CA ASP A 55 -13.82 5.67 -5.21
C ASP A 55 -12.55 6.53 -5.16
N THR A 56 -11.37 5.92 -5.07
CA THR A 56 -10.11 6.66 -4.94
C THR A 56 -9.28 6.59 -6.21
N LEU A 57 -8.90 7.76 -6.74
CA LEU A 57 -7.89 7.91 -7.78
C LEU A 57 -6.52 8.10 -7.13
N LEU A 58 -5.50 7.51 -7.73
CA LEU A 58 -4.10 7.77 -7.37
C LEU A 58 -3.43 8.55 -8.49
N ILE A 59 -2.95 9.73 -8.16
CA ILE A 59 -2.20 10.61 -9.06
C ILE A 59 -0.73 10.53 -8.70
N GLN A 60 0.11 10.34 -9.68
CA GLN A 60 1.56 10.40 -9.54
C GLN A 60 2.19 11.11 -10.73
N ALA A 61 3.37 11.69 -10.54
CA ALA A 61 4.13 12.25 -11.63
C ALA A 61 4.51 11.14 -12.63
N ALA A 62 4.36 11.41 -13.92
CA ALA A 62 4.84 10.50 -14.95
C ALA A 62 6.38 10.52 -14.94
N ASN A 63 6.99 9.34 -15.00
CA ASN A 63 8.46 9.21 -15.03
C ASN A 63 9.00 9.52 -16.44
N LYS A 64 8.72 10.74 -16.91
CA LYS A 64 9.18 11.27 -18.19
C LYS A 64 10.32 12.25 -17.94
N SER A 65 11.07 12.59 -18.96
CA SER A 65 12.29 13.43 -18.94
C SER A 65 12.14 14.82 -18.28
N VAL A 66 10.94 15.25 -17.97
CA VAL A 66 10.64 16.47 -17.22
C VAL A 66 10.40 16.08 -15.76
N SER A 67 11.17 16.68 -14.84
CA SER A 67 11.00 16.46 -13.40
C SER A 67 9.74 17.19 -12.91
N VAL A 68 8.59 16.58 -13.13
CA VAL A 68 7.30 17.07 -12.58
C VAL A 68 7.19 16.57 -11.15
N THR A 69 6.81 17.46 -10.25
CA THR A 69 6.62 17.14 -8.83
C THR A 69 5.21 17.53 -8.41
N LEU A 70 4.66 16.84 -7.43
CA LEU A 70 3.37 17.19 -6.82
C LEU A 70 3.60 18.08 -5.61
N THR A 71 2.84 19.17 -5.53
CA THR A 71 2.97 20.24 -4.53
C THR A 71 1.62 20.59 -3.88
N ASP A 72 1.60 21.50 -2.91
CA ASP A 72 0.37 22.02 -2.30
C ASP A 72 -0.53 22.75 -3.30
N ASP A 73 0.05 23.38 -4.33
CA ASP A 73 -0.71 24.06 -5.39
C ASP A 73 -1.48 23.02 -6.23
N ASP A 74 -0.87 21.86 -6.48
CA ASP A 74 -1.51 20.75 -7.19
C ASP A 74 -2.66 20.15 -6.36
N VAL A 75 -2.46 19.97 -5.05
CA VAL A 75 -3.53 19.55 -4.12
C VAL A 75 -4.70 20.52 -4.19
N SER A 76 -4.41 21.83 -4.17
CA SER A 76 -5.42 22.88 -4.24
C SER A 76 -6.14 22.92 -5.59
N THR A 77 -5.43 22.64 -6.67
CA THR A 77 -5.97 22.56 -8.03
C THR A 77 -6.92 21.39 -8.17
N VAL A 78 -6.52 20.19 -7.75
CA VAL A 78 -7.36 18.99 -7.82
C VAL A 78 -8.59 19.10 -6.93
N ARG A 79 -8.46 19.68 -5.74
CA ARG A 79 -9.60 19.87 -4.80
C ARG A 79 -10.73 20.73 -5.33
N ARG A 80 -10.45 21.59 -6.35
CA ARG A 80 -11.45 22.47 -6.96
C ARG A 80 -12.21 21.84 -8.12
N ILE A 81 -11.88 20.64 -8.52
CA ILE A 81 -12.49 19.94 -9.65
C ILE A 81 -13.83 19.35 -9.21
N ASP A 82 -14.85 19.59 -10.00
CA ASP A 82 -16.18 19.02 -9.76
C ASP A 82 -16.10 17.48 -9.79
N GLY A 83 -16.76 16.83 -8.85
CA GLY A 83 -16.68 15.37 -8.65
C GLY A 83 -15.58 14.91 -7.69
N VAL A 84 -14.70 15.81 -7.24
CA VAL A 84 -13.69 15.52 -6.20
C VAL A 84 -14.27 15.84 -4.83
N ASN A 85 -14.30 14.84 -3.95
CA ASN A 85 -14.78 15.00 -2.56
C ASN A 85 -13.63 15.39 -1.61
N ASP A 86 -12.49 14.70 -1.69
CA ASP A 86 -11.33 15.02 -0.85
C ASP A 86 -10.02 14.65 -1.56
N VAL A 87 -8.93 15.31 -1.17
CA VAL A 87 -7.59 15.08 -1.71
C VAL A 87 -6.61 14.97 -0.58
N MET A 88 -5.88 13.87 -0.50
CA MET A 88 -4.83 13.65 0.48
C MET A 88 -3.48 13.48 -0.21
N PRO A 89 -2.51 14.33 0.09
CA PRO A 89 -1.15 14.13 -0.36
C PRO A 89 -0.52 12.92 0.35
N LEU A 90 0.16 12.09 -0.42
CA LEU A 90 0.86 10.92 0.06
C LEU A 90 2.37 11.12 -0.09
N MET A 91 3.06 10.93 1.00
CA MET A 91 4.52 10.88 1.06
C MET A 91 4.90 9.69 1.92
N ALA A 92 5.81 8.86 1.43
CA ALA A 92 6.30 7.72 2.16
C ALA A 92 7.84 7.71 2.18
N SER A 93 8.40 7.24 3.27
CA SER A 93 9.84 7.09 3.40
C SER A 93 10.15 5.82 4.18
N MET A 94 11.01 4.98 3.60
CA MET A 94 11.58 3.86 4.35
C MET A 94 12.72 4.38 5.21
N THR A 95 12.64 4.11 6.51
CA THR A 95 13.62 4.59 7.48
C THR A 95 13.74 3.64 8.66
N GLU A 96 14.55 4.01 9.65
CA GLU A 96 14.66 3.26 10.90
C GLU A 96 14.08 4.02 12.09
N ALA A 97 13.48 3.27 13.00
CA ALA A 97 13.06 3.77 14.31
C ALA A 97 13.87 3.11 15.42
N LYS A 98 14.22 3.90 16.43
CA LYS A 98 14.85 3.41 17.66
C LYS A 98 13.86 3.43 18.82
N MET A 99 13.68 2.28 19.45
CA MET A 99 12.83 2.13 20.60
C MET A 99 13.43 1.09 21.55
N ILE A 100 13.54 1.41 22.84
CA ILE A 100 14.11 0.54 23.90
C ILE A 100 15.47 -0.06 23.49
N GLY A 101 16.37 0.75 22.92
CA GLY A 101 17.69 0.30 22.48
C GLY A 101 17.72 -0.58 21.22
N ARG A 102 16.57 -0.89 20.63
CA ARG A 102 16.46 -1.65 19.38
C ARG A 102 16.27 -0.71 18.20
N ARG A 103 16.81 -1.11 17.04
CA ARG A 103 16.54 -0.47 15.75
C ARG A 103 15.60 -1.38 14.97
N LEU A 104 14.57 -0.80 14.40
CA LEU A 104 13.58 -1.49 13.59
C LEU A 104 13.34 -0.68 12.32
N ASP A 105 13.38 -1.35 11.19
CA ASP A 105 12.99 -0.73 9.93
C ASP A 105 11.49 -0.44 9.91
N CYS A 106 11.14 0.71 9.40
CA CYS A 106 9.75 1.15 9.31
C CYS A 106 9.49 1.97 8.05
N TYR A 107 8.27 1.87 7.55
CA TYR A 107 7.71 2.80 6.59
C TYR A 107 7.01 3.93 7.33
N VAL A 108 7.49 5.15 7.15
CA VAL A 108 6.83 6.36 7.63
C VAL A 108 5.95 6.89 6.52
N TRP A 109 4.65 6.91 6.77
CA TRP A 109 3.65 7.53 5.92
C TRP A 109 3.22 8.85 6.52
N VAL A 110 3.16 9.89 5.70
CA VAL A 110 2.57 11.14 6.14
C VAL A 110 1.07 11.09 5.96
N VAL A 111 0.38 11.64 6.93
CA VAL A 111 -1.07 11.72 6.95
C VAL A 111 -1.53 13.10 7.37
N ASP A 112 -2.67 13.48 6.86
CA ASP A 112 -3.45 14.59 7.35
C ASP A 112 -4.74 14.08 8.02
N ARG A 113 -5.69 14.98 8.24
CA ARG A 113 -6.99 14.64 8.85
C ARG A 113 -7.83 13.66 8.04
N SER A 114 -7.53 13.48 6.77
CA SER A 114 -8.32 12.63 5.84
C SER A 114 -7.93 11.16 5.89
N ALA A 115 -6.92 10.81 6.69
CA ALA A 115 -6.37 9.45 6.75
C ALA A 115 -7.40 8.38 7.15
N ASP A 116 -8.31 8.70 8.05
CA ASP A 116 -9.41 7.83 8.46
C ASP A 116 -10.32 7.45 7.29
N ARG A 117 -10.58 8.40 6.39
CA ARG A 117 -11.52 8.26 5.28
C ARG A 117 -10.89 7.72 4.00
N LEU A 118 -9.61 8.03 3.75
CA LEU A 118 -8.93 7.71 2.50
C LEU A 118 -8.11 6.44 2.55
N ILE A 119 -7.57 6.08 3.72
CA ILE A 119 -6.77 4.86 3.90
C ILE A 119 -7.34 3.91 4.95
N SER A 120 -8.62 4.10 5.34
CA SER A 120 -9.33 3.25 6.29
C SER A 120 -8.51 2.94 7.54
N LEU A 121 -7.86 3.98 8.09
CA LEU A 121 -7.04 3.86 9.28
C LEU A 121 -7.92 3.95 10.53
N GLU A 122 -7.96 2.90 11.32
CA GLU A 122 -8.76 2.83 12.54
C GLU A 122 -7.87 2.80 13.77
N ALA A 123 -8.12 3.68 14.74
CA ALA A 123 -7.42 3.66 16.01
C ALA A 123 -7.93 2.52 16.91
N LYS A 124 -7.07 1.56 17.22
CA LYS A 124 -7.33 0.52 18.23
C LYS A 124 -7.08 1.01 19.65
N HIS A 125 -6.07 1.84 19.82
CA HIS A 125 -5.72 2.49 21.09
C HIS A 125 -5.33 3.93 20.84
N GLY A 126 -5.72 4.84 21.73
CA GLY A 126 -5.43 6.25 21.59
C GLY A 126 -6.26 6.94 20.51
N ARG A 127 -5.62 7.75 19.67
CA ARG A 127 -6.27 8.52 18.61
C ARG A 127 -5.42 8.59 17.34
N LEU A 128 -6.05 8.96 16.24
CA LEU A 128 -5.35 9.28 14.99
C LEU A 128 -4.82 10.73 15.01
N VAL A 129 -3.98 11.04 14.02
CA VAL A 129 -3.50 12.40 13.74
C VAL A 129 -4.68 13.29 13.39
N ASN A 130 -4.69 14.50 13.93
CA ASN A 130 -5.73 15.49 13.71
C ASN A 130 -5.17 16.83 13.20
N ASN A 131 -6.07 17.77 12.90
CA ASN A 131 -5.70 19.09 12.41
C ASN A 131 -4.78 19.86 13.35
N SER A 132 -4.99 19.76 14.67
CA SER A 132 -4.17 20.46 15.66
C SER A 132 -2.74 19.95 15.67
N ASP A 133 -2.55 18.64 15.45
CA ASP A 133 -1.22 18.04 15.35
C ASP A 133 -0.47 18.57 14.11
N CYS A 134 -1.16 18.67 12.97
CA CYS A 134 -0.60 19.23 11.74
C CYS A 134 -0.32 20.72 11.89
N ALA A 135 -1.26 21.50 12.39
CA ALA A 135 -1.11 22.95 12.52
C ALA A 135 0.02 23.36 13.48
N ALA A 136 0.25 22.58 14.52
CA ALA A 136 1.31 22.82 15.50
C ALA A 136 2.63 22.12 15.19
N ASN A 137 2.74 21.41 14.05
CA ASN A 137 3.91 20.61 13.67
C ASN A 137 4.36 19.66 14.79
N LEU A 138 3.41 19.00 15.45
CA LEU A 138 3.71 18.17 16.61
C LEU A 138 4.49 16.91 16.20
N LYS A 139 5.51 16.57 16.96
CA LYS A 139 6.25 15.31 16.81
C LYS A 139 5.49 14.16 17.47
N VAL A 140 4.37 13.82 16.88
CA VAL A 140 3.51 12.70 17.28
C VAL A 140 3.42 11.69 16.17
N CYS A 141 3.19 10.43 16.53
CA CYS A 141 3.00 9.37 15.56
C CYS A 141 1.91 8.39 15.98
N VAL A 142 1.28 7.81 14.98
CA VAL A 142 0.44 6.62 15.11
C VAL A 142 1.23 5.47 14.51
N ILE A 143 1.24 4.33 15.15
CA ILE A 143 1.97 3.15 14.70
C ILE A 143 1.01 1.99 14.42
N ASP A 144 1.43 1.05 13.58
CA ASP A 144 0.65 -0.17 13.39
C ASP A 144 0.75 -1.09 14.62
N GLU A 145 -0.28 -1.91 14.82
CA GLU A 145 -0.34 -2.86 15.94
C GLU A 145 0.81 -3.86 15.92
N GLN A 146 1.27 -4.27 14.75
CA GLN A 146 2.35 -5.24 14.60
C GLN A 146 3.70 -4.62 14.97
N PHE A 147 3.92 -3.35 14.62
CA PHE A 147 5.11 -2.64 15.07
C PHE A 147 5.13 -2.51 16.60
N ALA A 148 3.95 -2.21 17.20
CA ALA A 148 3.81 -2.17 18.65
C ALA A 148 4.16 -3.52 19.28
N GLN A 149 3.63 -4.59 18.74
CA GLN A 149 3.89 -5.95 19.23
C GLN A 149 5.35 -6.37 19.07
N ARG A 150 5.98 -6.07 17.92
CA ARG A 150 7.41 -6.39 17.71
C ARG A 150 8.35 -5.57 18.57
N SER A 151 8.02 -4.33 18.85
CA SER A 151 8.89 -3.41 19.60
C SER A 151 8.73 -3.56 21.11
N TYR A 152 7.52 -3.78 21.60
CA TYR A 152 7.19 -3.81 23.04
C TYR A 152 6.58 -5.11 23.55
N GLY A 153 6.23 -6.04 22.65
CA GLY A 153 5.52 -7.28 23.01
C GLY A 153 4.07 -7.06 23.43
N ARG A 154 3.48 -5.88 23.18
CA ARG A 154 2.09 -5.55 23.50
C ARG A 154 1.51 -4.53 22.53
N SER A 155 0.19 -4.56 22.35
CA SER A 155 -0.51 -3.68 21.40
C SER A 155 -0.61 -2.24 21.93
N ASN A 156 -0.95 -2.03 23.19
CA ASN A 156 -1.13 -0.68 23.73
C ASN A 156 0.19 -0.11 24.28
N ILE A 157 0.77 0.82 23.51
CA ILE A 157 1.98 1.56 23.87
C ILE A 157 1.81 3.07 23.67
N VAL A 158 0.56 3.56 23.73
CA VAL A 158 0.24 4.99 23.71
C VAL A 158 0.97 5.72 24.86
N GLY A 159 1.46 6.92 24.58
CA GLY A 159 2.26 7.73 25.50
C GLY A 159 3.73 7.34 25.60
N LYS A 160 4.17 6.28 24.90
CA LYS A 160 5.59 5.95 24.80
C LYS A 160 6.25 6.80 23.72
N LYS A 161 7.59 6.93 23.84
CA LYS A 161 8.41 7.69 22.91
C LYS A 161 9.29 6.78 22.08
N LEU A 162 9.54 7.17 20.85
CA LEU A 162 10.47 6.52 19.94
C LEU A 162 11.24 7.57 19.14
N ASN A 163 12.39 7.21 18.63
CA ASN A 163 13.18 8.08 17.77
C ASN A 163 13.11 7.59 16.34
N ILE A 164 12.65 8.45 15.40
CA ILE A 164 12.58 8.18 13.96
C ILE A 164 13.72 8.92 13.27
N PHE A 165 14.43 8.25 12.35
CA PHE A 165 15.49 8.85 11.56
C PHE A 165 14.88 9.57 10.35
N LEU A 166 14.90 10.90 10.37
CA LEU A 166 14.35 11.76 9.30
C LEU A 166 15.29 12.92 9.05
N GLY A 167 15.45 13.32 7.78
CA GLY A 167 16.30 14.47 7.43
C GLY A 167 17.75 14.34 7.92
N GLY A 168 18.29 13.12 7.99
CA GLY A 168 19.69 12.86 8.38
C GLY A 168 19.95 12.76 9.88
N LYS A 169 18.93 12.86 10.74
CA LYS A 169 19.06 12.76 12.21
C LYS A 169 17.84 12.10 12.86
N TYR A 170 18.03 11.66 14.12
CA TYR A 170 16.93 11.11 14.92
C TYR A 170 16.11 12.22 15.56
N HIS A 171 14.80 12.05 15.50
CA HIS A 171 13.83 12.93 16.16
C HIS A 171 12.95 12.11 17.08
N GLU A 172 12.74 12.57 18.29
CA GLU A 172 11.85 11.96 19.26
C GLU A 172 10.40 12.27 18.89
N PHE A 173 9.57 11.21 18.83
CA PHE A 173 8.12 11.27 18.60
C PHE A 173 7.40 10.61 19.76
N GLU A 174 6.23 11.14 20.11
CA GLU A 174 5.30 10.53 21.06
C GLU A 174 4.28 9.68 20.31
N ILE A 175 4.04 8.47 20.77
CA ILE A 175 3.02 7.57 20.21
C ILE A 175 1.68 7.98 20.77
N ILE A 176 0.82 8.60 19.95
CA ILE A 176 -0.53 9.06 20.31
C ILE A 176 -1.60 8.02 20.01
N GLY A 177 -1.29 7.02 19.18
CA GLY A 177 -2.21 5.96 18.84
C GLY A 177 -1.54 4.72 18.27
N VAL A 178 -2.25 3.63 18.40
CA VAL A 178 -1.95 2.36 17.70
C VAL A 178 -3.14 2.06 16.81
N ALA A 179 -2.88 1.89 15.51
CA ALA A 179 -3.91 1.73 14.51
C ALA A 179 -3.82 0.36 13.82
N SER A 180 -4.95 -0.06 13.28
CA SER A 180 -5.00 -1.07 12.23
C SER A 180 -5.31 -0.37 10.90
N SER A 181 -4.70 -0.85 9.83
CA SER A 181 -5.03 -0.45 8.47
C SER A 181 -5.60 -1.65 7.72
N GLY A 182 -6.22 -1.41 6.58
CA GLY A 182 -6.65 -2.50 5.71
C GLY A 182 -5.53 -3.44 5.26
N LEU A 183 -4.27 -3.01 5.41
CA LEU A 183 -3.07 -3.82 5.16
C LEU A 183 -2.70 -4.75 6.32
N SER A 184 -3.38 -4.65 7.46
CA SER A 184 -2.99 -5.39 8.67
C SER A 184 -3.05 -6.91 8.52
N SER A 185 -3.94 -7.43 7.68
CA SER A 185 -4.01 -8.87 7.37
C SER A 185 -2.78 -9.37 6.62
N LEU A 186 -2.34 -8.63 5.60
CA LEU A 186 -1.12 -8.90 4.85
C LEU A 186 0.13 -8.79 5.73
N GLN A 187 0.18 -7.75 6.54
CA GLN A 187 1.26 -7.56 7.51
C GLN A 187 1.35 -8.73 8.48
N GLY A 188 0.21 -9.31 8.91
CA GLY A 188 0.17 -10.48 9.78
C GLY A 188 0.86 -11.70 9.17
N MET A 189 0.60 -11.96 7.90
CA MET A 189 1.17 -13.10 7.18
C MET A 189 2.66 -12.90 6.84
N LEU A 190 3.09 -11.64 6.62
CA LEU A 190 4.44 -11.28 6.22
C LEU A 190 5.22 -10.53 7.32
N SER A 191 4.78 -10.65 8.56
CA SER A 191 5.28 -9.88 9.71
C SER A 191 6.80 -9.96 9.94
N ASN A 192 7.43 -11.03 9.49
CA ASN A 192 8.89 -11.21 9.61
C ASN A 192 9.69 -10.54 8.47
N ILE A 193 9.03 -10.13 7.39
CA ILE A 193 9.66 -9.61 6.18
C ILE A 193 9.27 -8.16 5.95
N MET A 194 8.02 -7.79 6.27
CA MET A 194 7.56 -6.41 6.08
C MET A 194 7.98 -5.50 7.24
N PRO A 195 8.53 -4.32 6.94
CA PRO A 195 8.76 -3.30 7.96
C PRO A 195 7.43 -2.82 8.54
N GLY A 196 7.46 -2.31 9.77
CA GLY A 196 6.28 -1.73 10.41
C GLY A 196 5.88 -0.40 9.78
N PHE A 197 4.61 -0.03 9.91
CA PHE A 197 4.11 1.25 9.42
C PHE A 197 3.96 2.25 10.56
N MET A 198 4.31 3.48 10.26
CA MET A 198 4.14 4.63 11.13
C MET A 198 3.48 5.76 10.35
N TYR A 199 2.61 6.48 11.02
CA TYR A 199 1.88 7.60 10.44
C TYR A 199 2.21 8.86 11.24
N ILE A 200 2.70 9.88 10.57
CA ILE A 200 3.09 11.17 11.18
C ILE A 200 2.39 12.33 10.46
N PRO A 201 2.20 13.48 11.13
CA PRO A 201 1.63 14.66 10.51
C PRO A 201 2.47 15.12 9.31
N ILE A 202 1.81 15.49 8.21
CA ILE A 202 2.45 15.93 6.98
C ILE A 202 3.34 17.15 7.21
N SER A 203 2.85 18.13 7.95
CA SER A 203 3.59 19.35 8.26
C SER A 203 4.86 19.10 9.08
N THR A 204 4.81 18.12 9.98
CA THR A 204 5.99 17.67 10.75
C THR A 204 7.04 17.06 9.83
N MET A 205 6.64 16.21 8.88
CA MET A 205 7.57 15.62 7.90
C MET A 205 8.22 16.70 7.05
N GLN A 206 7.43 17.64 6.51
CA GLN A 206 7.93 18.78 5.73
C GLN A 206 8.94 19.60 6.52
N GLN A 207 8.61 19.95 7.77
CA GLN A 207 9.50 20.72 8.64
C GLN A 207 10.82 19.99 8.92
N LEU A 208 10.79 18.68 9.16
CA LEU A 208 11.97 17.93 9.55
C LEU A 208 12.89 17.56 8.38
N THR A 209 12.33 17.39 7.18
CA THR A 209 13.08 16.98 5.98
C THR A 209 13.34 18.11 5.01
N GLY A 210 12.63 19.23 5.13
CA GLY A 210 12.65 20.33 4.15
C GLY A 210 11.98 19.97 2.82
N ARG A 211 11.31 18.81 2.74
CA ARG A 211 10.66 18.33 1.52
C ARG A 211 9.25 18.89 1.42
N SER A 212 8.98 19.67 0.37
CA SER A 212 7.66 20.25 0.08
C SER A 212 6.90 19.54 -1.05
N THR A 213 7.45 18.42 -1.57
CA THR A 213 6.87 17.68 -2.68
C THR A 213 6.32 16.35 -2.23
N TYR A 214 5.27 15.88 -2.92
CA TYR A 214 4.57 14.65 -2.63
C TYR A 214 4.93 13.55 -3.63
N ASP A 215 4.81 12.30 -3.21
CA ASP A 215 5.03 11.14 -4.08
C ASP A 215 3.80 10.88 -4.93
N LYS A 216 2.60 11.01 -4.31
CA LYS A 216 1.30 10.77 -4.93
C LYS A 216 0.24 11.66 -4.28
N LEU A 217 -0.90 11.80 -4.97
CA LEU A 217 -2.14 12.30 -4.36
C LEU A 217 -3.17 11.17 -4.40
N ALA A 218 -3.86 10.94 -3.28
CA ALA A 218 -5.06 10.13 -3.23
C ALA A 218 -6.26 11.07 -3.32
N VAL A 219 -7.13 10.84 -4.29
CA VAL A 219 -8.30 11.67 -4.59
C VAL A 219 -9.54 10.84 -4.42
N LYS A 220 -10.40 11.21 -3.48
CA LYS A 220 -11.69 10.58 -3.29
C LYS A 220 -12.73 11.25 -4.16
N LEU A 221 -13.45 10.44 -4.96
CA LEU A 221 -14.54 10.91 -5.80
C LEU A 221 -15.84 11.02 -5.00
N THR A 222 -16.74 11.86 -5.47
CA THR A 222 -18.08 12.03 -4.91
C THR A 222 -18.99 10.88 -5.36
N ASP A 223 -18.83 10.43 -6.60
CA ASP A 223 -19.63 9.37 -7.21
C ASP A 223 -18.77 8.56 -8.18
N MET A 224 -19.01 7.25 -8.22
CA MET A 224 -18.28 6.32 -9.10
C MET A 224 -18.69 6.41 -10.58
N GLU A 225 -19.89 6.87 -10.88
CA GLU A 225 -20.36 6.98 -12.28
C GLU A 225 -19.66 8.11 -13.05
N THR A 226 -18.97 9.02 -12.34
CA THR A 226 -18.29 10.19 -12.92
C THR A 226 -16.77 10.04 -13.04
N ASP A 227 -16.23 8.84 -12.88
CA ASP A 227 -14.78 8.63 -12.76
C ASP A 227 -14.00 9.01 -14.04
N ILE A 228 -14.45 8.62 -15.23
CA ILE A 228 -13.75 8.90 -16.51
C ILE A 228 -13.62 10.39 -16.78
N PRO A 229 -14.70 11.19 -16.79
CA PRO A 229 -14.58 12.64 -17.00
C PRO A 229 -13.77 13.34 -15.91
N VAL A 230 -13.79 12.85 -14.66
CA VAL A 230 -12.98 13.43 -13.56
C VAL A 230 -11.50 13.09 -13.75
N VAL A 231 -11.16 11.87 -14.18
CA VAL A 231 -9.75 11.49 -14.49
C VAL A 231 -9.17 12.42 -15.55
N GLU A 232 -9.88 12.66 -16.65
CA GLU A 232 -9.45 13.54 -17.71
C GLU A 232 -9.35 15.01 -17.26
N ALA A 233 -10.33 15.47 -16.46
CA ALA A 233 -10.33 16.82 -15.91
C ALA A 233 -9.14 17.05 -14.97
N VAL A 234 -8.83 16.08 -14.11
CA VAL A 234 -7.70 16.13 -13.18
C VAL A 234 -6.37 16.17 -13.93
N SER A 235 -6.16 15.25 -14.88
CA SER A 235 -4.93 15.22 -15.68
C SER A 235 -4.74 16.54 -16.43
N SER A 236 -5.77 17.01 -17.13
CA SER A 236 -5.73 18.26 -17.92
C SER A 236 -5.52 19.50 -17.02
N ALA A 237 -6.07 19.52 -15.81
CA ALA A 237 -5.91 20.64 -14.89
C ALA A 237 -4.48 20.71 -14.36
N LEU A 238 -3.89 19.57 -13.98
CA LEU A 238 -2.51 19.47 -13.52
C LEU A 238 -1.52 19.81 -14.64
N ASP A 239 -1.73 19.29 -15.84
CA ASP A 239 -0.87 19.59 -16.99
C ASP A 239 -0.90 21.09 -17.33
N ARG A 240 -2.07 21.72 -17.29
CA ARG A 240 -2.18 23.18 -17.50
C ARG A 240 -1.50 23.99 -16.38
N ALA A 241 -1.69 23.59 -15.11
CA ALA A 241 -1.09 24.29 -13.98
C ALA A 241 0.43 24.25 -14.01
N ASN A 242 1.01 23.16 -14.52
CA ASN A 242 2.46 22.93 -14.51
C ASN A 242 3.12 23.08 -15.90
N ASN A 243 2.38 23.55 -16.91
CA ASN A 243 2.84 23.67 -18.30
C ASN A 243 3.45 22.38 -18.85
N THR A 244 2.81 21.25 -18.61
CA THR A 244 3.25 19.92 -19.05
C THR A 244 2.23 19.30 -20.01
N THR A 245 2.64 18.23 -20.67
CA THR A 245 1.77 17.37 -21.48
C THR A 245 2.01 15.95 -21.05
N ASP A 246 0.95 15.24 -20.61
CA ASP A 246 1.05 13.91 -20.02
C ASP A 246 2.08 13.84 -18.86
N GLY A 247 2.15 14.89 -18.07
CA GLY A 247 3.07 14.99 -16.92
C GLY A 247 2.65 14.14 -15.73
N TYR A 248 1.39 13.70 -15.69
CA TYR A 248 0.80 12.97 -14.58
C TYR A 248 0.11 11.70 -15.04
N ILE A 249 0.23 10.67 -14.21
CA ILE A 249 -0.50 9.40 -14.37
C ILE A 249 -1.60 9.39 -13.32
N VAL A 250 -2.84 9.32 -13.79
CA VAL A 250 -4.02 9.18 -12.93
C VAL A 250 -4.49 7.73 -13.03
N ASN A 251 -4.29 6.98 -11.96
CA ASN A 251 -4.69 5.59 -11.85
C ASN A 251 -6.03 5.48 -11.11
N ASN A 252 -7.03 4.94 -11.78
CA ASN A 252 -8.27 4.55 -11.13
C ASN A 252 -8.12 3.15 -10.54
N LEU A 253 -8.27 3.02 -9.23
CA LEU A 253 -8.16 1.74 -8.54
C LEU A 253 -9.26 0.75 -8.94
N LEU A 254 -10.45 1.24 -9.31
CA LEU A 254 -11.55 0.42 -9.83
C LEU A 254 -11.21 -0.23 -11.17
N SER A 255 -10.68 0.55 -12.11
CA SER A 255 -10.32 0.03 -13.43
C SER A 255 -9.21 -1.01 -13.35
N GLN A 256 -8.26 -0.85 -12.40
CA GLN A 256 -7.24 -1.84 -12.13
C GLN A 256 -7.83 -3.14 -11.54
N LYS A 257 -8.80 -3.02 -10.65
CA LYS A 257 -9.51 -4.19 -10.11
C LYS A 257 -10.26 -4.95 -11.21
N ALA A 258 -11.00 -4.25 -12.06
CA ALA A 258 -11.73 -4.86 -13.18
C ALA A 258 -10.78 -5.60 -14.14
N GLN A 259 -9.63 -5.03 -14.47
CA GLN A 259 -8.60 -5.68 -15.28
C GLN A 259 -8.02 -6.93 -14.59
N LEU A 260 -7.78 -6.88 -13.29
CA LEU A 260 -7.31 -8.03 -12.52
C LEU A 260 -8.36 -9.16 -12.49
N ASP A 261 -9.63 -8.81 -12.26
CA ASP A 261 -10.73 -9.78 -12.25
C ASP A 261 -10.90 -10.45 -13.64
N ASP A 262 -10.74 -9.69 -14.72
CA ASP A 262 -10.76 -10.23 -16.09
C ASP A 262 -9.56 -11.17 -16.37
N ILE A 263 -8.37 -10.80 -15.97
CA ILE A 263 -7.18 -11.67 -16.09
C ILE A 263 -7.37 -12.96 -15.31
N LEU A 264 -7.87 -12.88 -14.09
CA LEU A 264 -8.16 -14.05 -13.26
C LEU A 264 -9.20 -14.95 -13.90
N ARG A 265 -10.26 -14.36 -14.49
CA ARG A 265 -11.30 -15.11 -15.20
C ARG A 265 -10.75 -15.82 -16.42
N ILE A 266 -9.83 -15.20 -17.17
CA ILE A 266 -9.17 -15.84 -18.31
C ILE A 266 -8.30 -17.01 -17.83
N VAL A 267 -7.50 -16.83 -16.79
CA VAL A 267 -6.62 -17.88 -16.24
C VAL A 267 -7.43 -19.05 -15.68
N THR A 268 -8.53 -18.77 -14.95
CA THR A 268 -9.39 -19.84 -14.40
C THR A 268 -10.24 -20.55 -15.45
N THR A 269 -10.49 -19.93 -16.61
CA THR A 269 -11.26 -20.56 -17.71
C THR A 269 -10.32 -21.36 -18.63
N ALA A 270 -9.01 -21.07 -18.64
CA ALA A 270 -8.02 -21.74 -19.47
C ALA A 270 -7.38 -22.97 -18.78
N LEU A 271 -7.69 -23.20 -17.50
CA LEU A 271 -7.29 -24.40 -16.72
C LEU A 271 -8.42 -25.42 -16.68
#